data_c71599ec76aaea4cc2d049dbedabfa17
#
_entry.id   c71599ec76aaea4cc2d049dbedabfa17
#
_cell.length_a   1.000
_cell.length_b   1.000
_cell.length_c   1.000
_cell.angle_alpha   90.00
_cell.angle_beta   90.00
_cell.angle_gamma   90.00
#
_symmetry.space_group_name_H-M   'P 1'
#
loop_
_entity.id
_entity.type
_entity.pdbx_description
1 polymer ?
#
loop_
_entity_poly.entity_id
_entity_poly.type
_entity_poly.pdbx_seq_one_letter_code
_entity_poly.pdbx_strand_id
1 'polypeptide(L)'
;MTAFELAAVALGAVTGVLSILSQTYLWQQKEYRLDRFWAGLREGQGSLSSHPLVVLAMLAVFLSWLSFITGFGVSVEAVGWIALLFFVGHHAWRAAQRGILRPEFTLKADAVITAAAGLILMMGHLLLAPGQLFTLQVATFIFFIPGIVAASVTLVNIPFDVRKKQIVRQATRARSSRTQLTVVGITGSYGKTSTKHFLEQIVRGSGRRVAATQAHHNTPIGVSLDILAQLTPDLEIYIAELGAYRRGEIRDLCRIVQPQIGVLTAVSNQHLDLFGS
;
A
#
# COMPACT_ATOMS: atom_id res chain seq x y z
N MET A 1 -36.96 -10.73 9.48
CA MET A 1 -36.27 -10.80 8.15
C MET A 1 -36.96 -11.84 7.28
N THR A 2 -37.25 -11.47 6.07
CA THR A 2 -37.80 -12.37 5.04
C THR A 2 -36.72 -13.33 4.52
N ALA A 3 -37.12 -14.41 3.84
CA ALA A 3 -36.16 -15.31 3.17
C ALA A 3 -35.29 -14.57 2.13
N PHE A 4 -35.85 -13.58 1.46
CA PHE A 4 -35.12 -12.73 0.49
C PHE A 4 -34.08 -11.84 1.17
N GLU A 5 -34.40 -11.22 2.30
CA GLU A 5 -33.44 -10.43 3.07
C GLU A 5 -32.27 -11.31 3.59
N LEU A 6 -32.57 -12.53 4.06
CA LEU A 6 -31.54 -13.50 4.47
C LEU A 6 -30.61 -13.89 3.30
N ALA A 7 -31.19 -14.13 2.12
CA ALA A 7 -30.41 -14.42 0.92
C ALA A 7 -29.52 -13.23 0.51
N ALA A 8 -30.03 -11.99 0.58
CA ALA A 8 -29.25 -10.79 0.29
C ALA A 8 -28.09 -10.62 1.28
N VAL A 9 -28.32 -10.87 2.57
CA VAL A 9 -27.24 -10.86 3.59
C VAL A 9 -26.18 -11.91 3.30
N ALA A 10 -26.58 -13.13 3.00
CA ALA A 10 -25.64 -14.23 2.73
C ALA A 10 -24.77 -13.93 1.50
N LEU A 11 -25.39 -13.52 0.38
CA LEU A 11 -24.67 -13.13 -0.84
C LEU A 11 -23.79 -11.89 -0.61
N GLY A 12 -24.31 -10.91 0.12
CA GLY A 12 -23.59 -9.71 0.50
C GLY A 12 -22.36 -10.01 1.37
N ALA A 13 -22.50 -10.90 2.34
CA ALA A 13 -21.40 -11.33 3.21
C ALA A 13 -20.28 -12.03 2.42
N VAL A 14 -20.64 -13.01 1.57
CA VAL A 14 -19.66 -13.72 0.72
C VAL A 14 -18.94 -12.73 -0.20
N THR A 15 -19.68 -11.87 -0.89
CA THR A 15 -19.12 -10.86 -1.80
C THR A 15 -18.26 -9.85 -1.04
N GLY A 16 -18.69 -9.45 0.15
CA GLY A 16 -17.95 -8.54 1.03
C GLY A 16 -16.60 -9.12 1.46
N VAL A 17 -16.56 -10.36 1.91
CA VAL A 17 -15.32 -11.05 2.27
C VAL A 17 -14.38 -11.14 1.07
N LEU A 18 -14.86 -11.56 -0.09
CA LEU A 18 -14.05 -11.66 -1.31
C LEU A 18 -13.53 -10.28 -1.74
N SER A 19 -14.33 -9.23 -1.59
CA SER A 19 -13.92 -7.85 -1.87
C SER A 19 -12.82 -7.39 -0.91
N ILE A 20 -12.96 -7.60 0.39
CA ILE A 20 -11.95 -7.24 1.38
C ILE A 20 -10.62 -7.94 1.07
N LEU A 21 -10.65 -9.26 0.85
CA LEU A 21 -9.45 -10.04 0.57
C LEU A 21 -8.76 -9.55 -0.72
N SER A 22 -9.51 -9.37 -1.80
CA SER A 22 -8.96 -8.93 -3.08
C SER A 22 -8.41 -7.50 -3.01
N GLN A 23 -9.08 -6.59 -2.30
CA GLN A 23 -8.57 -5.23 -2.10
C GLN A 23 -7.32 -5.23 -1.23
N THR A 24 -7.30 -5.98 -0.12
CA THR A 24 -6.11 -6.08 0.74
C THR A 24 -4.91 -6.65 -0.03
N TYR A 25 -5.13 -7.65 -0.89
CA TYR A 25 -4.11 -8.17 -1.80
C TYR A 25 -3.55 -7.08 -2.73
N LEU A 26 -4.41 -6.28 -3.37
CA LEU A 26 -3.98 -5.18 -4.24
C LEU A 26 -3.18 -4.13 -3.47
N TRP A 27 -3.60 -3.78 -2.27
CA TRP A 27 -2.86 -2.88 -1.41
C TRP A 27 -1.52 -3.46 -0.96
N GLN A 28 -1.45 -4.76 -0.68
CA GLN A 28 -0.22 -5.44 -0.32
C GLN A 28 0.80 -5.40 -1.47
N GLN A 29 0.38 -5.66 -2.71
CA GLN A 29 1.23 -5.54 -3.89
C GLN A 29 1.78 -4.13 -4.10
N LYS A 30 1.05 -3.12 -3.67
CA LYS A 30 1.48 -1.70 -3.70
C LYS A 30 2.15 -1.26 -2.38
N GLU A 31 2.56 -2.22 -1.53
CA GLU A 31 3.22 -1.99 -0.23
C GLU A 31 2.41 -1.07 0.70
N TYR A 32 1.08 -1.10 0.60
CA TYR A 32 0.16 -0.23 1.33
C TYR A 32 0.45 1.27 1.15
N ARG A 33 0.99 1.66 0.00
CA ARG A 33 1.34 3.04 -0.34
C ARG A 33 0.30 3.66 -1.27
N LEU A 34 -0.25 4.77 -0.86
CA LEU A 34 -1.28 5.51 -1.60
C LEU A 34 -0.78 6.01 -2.97
N ASP A 35 0.46 6.51 -3.04
CA ASP A 35 1.07 6.97 -4.28
C ASP A 35 1.22 5.83 -5.31
N ARG A 36 1.67 4.65 -4.88
CA ARG A 36 1.77 3.46 -5.74
C ARG A 36 0.41 2.89 -6.12
N PHE A 37 -0.56 2.96 -5.21
CA PHE A 37 -1.93 2.54 -5.50
C PHE A 37 -2.55 3.40 -6.60
N TRP A 38 -2.46 4.73 -6.49
CA TRP A 38 -2.97 5.65 -7.51
C TRP A 38 -2.22 5.53 -8.86
N ALA A 39 -0.90 5.33 -8.85
CA ALA A 39 -0.13 5.07 -10.07
C ALA A 39 -0.64 3.80 -10.76
N GLY A 40 -0.79 2.68 -10.02
CA GLY A 40 -1.31 1.43 -10.56
C GLY A 40 -2.73 1.53 -11.13
N LEU A 41 -3.60 2.37 -10.53
CA LEU A 41 -4.94 2.63 -11.08
C LEU A 41 -4.89 3.38 -12.41
N ARG A 42 -3.98 4.36 -12.57
CA ARG A 42 -3.79 5.10 -13.82
C ARG A 42 -3.25 4.21 -14.95
N GLU A 43 -2.41 3.25 -14.62
CA GLU A 43 -1.86 2.27 -15.57
C GLU A 43 -2.83 1.12 -15.90
N GLY A 44 -4.06 1.15 -15.36
CA GLY A 44 -5.06 0.08 -15.54
C GLY A 44 -4.75 -1.20 -14.79
N GLN A 45 -3.70 -1.21 -13.96
CA GLN A 45 -3.33 -2.35 -13.13
C GLN A 45 -4.22 -2.42 -11.89
N GLY A 46 -5.16 -3.35 -11.86
CA GLY A 46 -5.97 -3.63 -10.67
C GLY A 46 -7.22 -2.76 -10.51
N SER A 47 -7.66 -2.07 -11.56
CA SER A 47 -8.92 -1.34 -11.57
C SER A 47 -10.11 -2.30 -11.51
N LEU A 48 -10.69 -2.47 -10.31
CA LEU A 48 -12.02 -3.08 -10.15
C LEU A 48 -13.07 -2.27 -10.94
N SER A 49 -12.87 -0.96 -11.06
CA SER A 49 -13.80 -0.03 -11.72
C SER A 49 -13.83 -0.14 -13.24
N SER A 50 -12.83 -0.78 -13.87
CA SER A 50 -12.81 -0.96 -15.34
C SER A 50 -13.48 -2.25 -15.81
N HIS A 51 -13.85 -3.16 -14.88
CA HIS A 51 -14.54 -4.39 -15.29
C HIS A 51 -16.01 -4.09 -15.61
N PRO A 52 -16.54 -4.49 -16.79
CA PRO A 52 -17.90 -4.13 -17.21
C PRO A 52 -18.98 -4.54 -16.20
N LEU A 53 -18.86 -5.66 -15.52
CA LEU A 53 -19.81 -6.07 -14.48
C LEU A 53 -19.83 -5.12 -13.27
N VAL A 54 -18.68 -4.58 -12.88
CA VAL A 54 -18.61 -3.61 -11.77
C VAL A 54 -19.22 -2.28 -12.20
N VAL A 55 -18.92 -1.82 -13.41
CA VAL A 55 -19.53 -0.60 -13.97
C VAL A 55 -21.06 -0.76 -14.05
N LEU A 56 -21.55 -1.89 -14.51
CA LEU A 56 -22.99 -2.19 -14.56
C LEU A 56 -23.61 -2.22 -13.16
N ALA A 57 -22.93 -2.81 -12.18
CA ALA A 57 -23.38 -2.81 -10.78
C ALA A 57 -23.44 -1.37 -10.22
N MET A 58 -22.44 -0.55 -10.50
CA MET A 58 -22.43 0.85 -10.10
C MET A 58 -23.59 1.66 -10.73
N LEU A 59 -23.82 1.48 -12.01
CA LEU A 59 -24.94 2.10 -12.71
C LEU A 59 -26.29 1.63 -12.14
N ALA A 60 -26.43 0.35 -11.84
CA ALA A 60 -27.65 -0.20 -11.23
C ALA A 60 -27.90 0.42 -9.85
N VAL A 61 -26.89 0.52 -9.00
CA VAL A 61 -26.99 1.20 -7.69
C VAL A 61 -27.40 2.67 -7.86
N PHE A 62 -26.74 3.39 -8.77
CA PHE A 62 -27.06 4.81 -9.04
C PHE A 62 -28.50 4.98 -9.53
N LEU A 63 -28.91 4.19 -10.52
CA LEU A 63 -30.28 4.24 -11.08
C LEU A 63 -31.33 3.86 -10.03
N SER A 64 -31.03 2.95 -9.11
CA SER A 64 -31.93 2.61 -7.99
C SER A 64 -32.16 3.79 -7.06
N TRP A 65 -31.09 4.46 -6.67
CA TRP A 65 -31.21 5.66 -5.83
C TRP A 65 -31.93 6.80 -6.55
N LEU A 66 -31.66 7.00 -7.85
CA LEU A 66 -32.35 8.01 -8.66
C LEU A 66 -33.84 7.70 -8.76
N SER A 67 -34.23 6.43 -9.04
CA SER A 67 -35.61 5.97 -9.07
C SER A 67 -36.33 6.19 -7.73
N PHE A 68 -35.67 5.87 -6.62
CA PHE A 68 -36.20 6.13 -5.28
C PHE A 68 -36.45 7.62 -5.02
N ILE A 69 -35.51 8.49 -5.37
CA ILE A 69 -35.61 9.94 -5.14
C ILE A 69 -36.67 10.57 -6.03
N THR A 70 -36.77 10.14 -7.30
CA THR A 70 -37.67 10.72 -8.29
C THR A 70 -39.09 10.12 -8.31
N GLY A 71 -39.29 9.00 -7.61
CA GLY A 71 -40.54 8.23 -7.64
C GLY A 71 -40.82 7.57 -9.01
N PHE A 72 -39.80 7.44 -9.86
CA PHE A 72 -39.91 6.78 -11.16
C PHE A 72 -40.17 5.30 -11.00
N GLY A 73 -41.24 4.75 -11.56
CA GLY A 73 -41.85 3.45 -11.29
C GLY A 73 -41.02 2.17 -11.49
N VAL A 74 -39.70 2.24 -11.33
CA VAL A 74 -38.81 1.06 -11.35
C VAL A 74 -38.74 0.46 -9.95
N SER A 75 -38.91 -0.86 -9.83
CA SER A 75 -38.78 -1.55 -8.57
C SER A 75 -37.34 -1.45 -8.03
N VAL A 76 -37.17 -0.64 -7.02
CA VAL A 76 -35.87 -0.38 -6.34
C VAL A 76 -35.26 -1.68 -5.83
N GLU A 77 -36.09 -2.60 -5.32
CA GLU A 77 -35.66 -3.90 -4.83
C GLU A 77 -35.12 -4.79 -5.95
N ALA A 78 -35.81 -4.87 -7.09
CA ALA A 78 -35.34 -5.65 -8.25
C ALA A 78 -33.99 -5.13 -8.78
N VAL A 79 -33.79 -3.83 -8.85
CA VAL A 79 -32.52 -3.26 -9.30
C VAL A 79 -31.42 -3.48 -8.24
N GLY A 80 -31.73 -3.44 -6.95
CA GLY A 80 -30.81 -3.82 -5.87
C GLY A 80 -30.31 -5.26 -6.02
N TRP A 81 -31.22 -6.21 -6.34
CA TRP A 81 -30.85 -7.60 -6.64
C TRP A 81 -29.97 -7.72 -7.89
N ILE A 82 -30.28 -7.00 -8.95
CA ILE A 82 -29.47 -6.97 -10.18
C ILE A 82 -28.07 -6.48 -9.87
N ALA A 83 -27.91 -5.40 -9.12
CA ALA A 83 -26.60 -4.88 -8.70
C ALA A 83 -25.81 -5.91 -7.88
N LEU A 84 -26.47 -6.57 -6.92
CA LEU A 84 -25.84 -7.59 -6.09
C LEU A 84 -25.36 -8.79 -6.93
N LEU A 85 -26.18 -9.25 -7.89
CA LEU A 85 -25.81 -10.34 -8.80
C LEU A 85 -24.63 -9.97 -9.71
N PHE A 86 -24.51 -8.71 -10.16
CA PHE A 86 -23.34 -8.25 -10.91
C PHE A 86 -22.07 -8.26 -10.05
N PHE A 87 -22.14 -7.87 -8.78
CA PHE A 87 -20.99 -7.96 -7.87
C PHE A 87 -20.59 -9.42 -7.63
N VAL A 88 -21.55 -10.31 -7.36
CA VAL A 88 -21.28 -11.75 -7.21
C VAL A 88 -20.68 -12.33 -8.49
N GLY A 89 -21.27 -12.02 -9.65
CA GLY A 89 -20.80 -12.47 -10.96
C GLY A 89 -19.36 -12.02 -11.25
N HIS A 90 -19.01 -10.78 -10.89
CA HIS A 90 -17.64 -10.29 -11.02
C HIS A 90 -16.65 -11.12 -10.20
N HIS A 91 -16.95 -11.40 -8.92
CA HIS A 91 -16.07 -12.20 -8.08
C HIS A 91 -15.97 -13.65 -8.54
N ALA A 92 -17.10 -14.25 -8.97
CA ALA A 92 -17.13 -15.60 -9.54
C ALA A 92 -16.29 -15.69 -10.83
N TRP A 93 -16.45 -14.72 -11.73
CA TRP A 93 -15.65 -14.65 -12.96
C TRP A 93 -14.16 -14.50 -12.67
N ARG A 94 -13.77 -13.62 -11.74
CA ARG A 94 -12.36 -13.48 -11.33
C ARG A 94 -11.81 -14.75 -10.72
N ALA A 95 -12.57 -15.41 -9.86
CA ALA A 95 -12.17 -16.67 -9.23
C ALA A 95 -11.96 -17.79 -10.28
N ALA A 96 -12.79 -17.83 -11.32
CA ALA A 96 -12.64 -18.78 -12.42
C ALA A 96 -11.40 -18.51 -13.30
N GLN A 97 -11.05 -17.24 -13.50
CA GLN A 97 -9.93 -16.84 -14.37
C GLN A 97 -8.57 -16.87 -13.67
N ARG A 98 -8.48 -16.42 -12.45
CA ARG A 98 -7.21 -16.15 -11.74
C ARG A 98 -7.14 -16.75 -10.33
N GLY A 99 -8.14 -17.51 -9.93
CA GLY A 99 -8.32 -17.96 -8.56
C GLY A 99 -8.74 -16.83 -7.62
N ILE A 100 -9.00 -17.19 -6.37
CA ILE A 100 -9.36 -16.20 -5.34
C ILE A 100 -8.11 -15.42 -4.98
N LEU A 101 -8.10 -14.11 -5.26
CA LEU A 101 -7.04 -13.21 -4.83
C LEU A 101 -7.10 -13.05 -3.31
N ARG A 102 -6.09 -13.58 -2.64
CA ARG A 102 -5.95 -13.47 -1.20
C ARG A 102 -4.58 -12.89 -0.86
N PRO A 103 -4.49 -11.99 0.13
CA PRO A 103 -3.20 -11.46 0.58
C PRO A 103 -2.39 -12.56 1.29
N GLU A 104 -1.09 -12.39 1.35
CA GLU A 104 -0.28 -13.09 2.34
C GLU A 104 -0.67 -12.56 3.72
N PHE A 105 -1.01 -13.47 4.65
CA PHE A 105 -1.42 -13.10 6.00
C PHE A 105 -0.20 -12.66 6.80
N THR A 106 -0.02 -11.37 6.86
CA THR A 106 0.99 -10.68 7.66
C THR A 106 0.28 -9.86 8.74
N LEU A 107 0.95 -9.53 9.84
CA LEU A 107 0.37 -8.70 10.91
C LEU A 107 -0.31 -7.43 10.36
N LYS A 108 0.25 -6.83 9.32
CA LYS A 108 -0.31 -5.64 8.69
C LYS A 108 -1.55 -5.96 7.83
N ALA A 109 -1.53 -7.05 7.07
CA ALA A 109 -2.68 -7.51 6.30
C ALA A 109 -3.84 -7.86 7.22
N ASP A 110 -3.55 -8.60 8.30
CA ASP A 110 -4.55 -9.01 9.30
C ASP A 110 -5.17 -7.79 10.00
N ALA A 111 -4.35 -6.78 10.35
CA ALA A 111 -4.84 -5.53 10.92
C ALA A 111 -5.76 -4.76 9.96
N VAL A 112 -5.42 -4.70 8.67
CA VAL A 112 -6.26 -4.05 7.64
C VAL A 112 -7.57 -4.80 7.45
N ILE A 113 -7.54 -6.15 7.37
CA ILE A 113 -8.73 -6.98 7.21
C ILE A 113 -9.65 -6.82 8.43
N THR A 114 -9.08 -6.88 9.64
CA THR A 114 -9.84 -6.73 10.89
C THR A 114 -10.47 -5.35 11.01
N ALA A 115 -9.71 -4.29 10.70
CA ALA A 115 -10.22 -2.93 10.72
C ALA A 115 -11.33 -2.73 9.67
N ALA A 116 -11.15 -3.25 8.45
CA ALA A 116 -12.17 -3.17 7.41
C ALA A 116 -13.43 -3.95 7.79
N ALA A 117 -13.29 -5.17 8.30
CA ALA A 117 -14.41 -5.98 8.78
C ALA A 117 -15.16 -5.29 9.93
N GLY A 118 -14.42 -4.72 10.91
CA GLY A 118 -15.02 -3.98 12.02
C GLY A 118 -15.80 -2.74 11.55
N LEU A 119 -15.25 -1.95 10.64
CA LEU A 119 -15.96 -0.81 10.04
C LEU A 119 -17.21 -1.24 9.27
N ILE A 120 -17.11 -2.33 8.51
CA ILE A 120 -18.23 -2.90 7.75
C ILE A 120 -19.34 -3.33 8.71
N LEU A 121 -19.02 -4.09 9.75
CA LEU A 121 -20.01 -4.54 10.73
C LEU A 121 -20.66 -3.36 11.46
N MET A 122 -19.87 -2.39 11.87
CA MET A 122 -20.38 -1.18 12.53
C MET A 122 -21.31 -0.38 11.60
N MET A 123 -20.90 -0.12 10.38
CA MET A 123 -21.72 0.60 9.40
C MET A 123 -22.95 -0.20 9.02
N GLY A 124 -22.83 -1.52 8.85
CA GLY A 124 -23.97 -2.41 8.58
C GLY A 124 -25.01 -2.35 9.69
N HIS A 125 -24.59 -2.40 10.94
CA HIS A 125 -25.49 -2.27 12.08
C HIS A 125 -26.20 -0.92 12.14
N LEU A 126 -25.52 0.16 11.74
CA LEU A 126 -26.09 1.53 11.78
C LEU A 126 -27.00 1.84 10.57
N LEU A 127 -26.70 1.29 9.41
CA LEU A 127 -27.32 1.72 8.14
C LEU A 127 -28.28 0.70 7.53
N LEU A 128 -28.13 -0.58 7.84
CA LEU A 128 -29.02 -1.62 7.29
C LEU A 128 -30.28 -1.72 8.15
N ALA A 129 -31.42 -1.32 7.56
CA ALA A 129 -32.73 -1.48 8.16
C ALA A 129 -33.57 -2.43 7.31
N PRO A 130 -34.23 -3.44 7.92
CA PRO A 130 -35.15 -4.33 7.18
C PRO A 130 -36.24 -3.51 6.47
N GLY A 131 -36.61 -3.92 5.26
CA GLY A 131 -37.67 -3.28 4.50
C GLY A 131 -37.39 -3.22 2.99
N GLN A 132 -38.22 -2.43 2.28
CA GLN A 132 -38.20 -2.35 0.80
C GLN A 132 -36.87 -1.88 0.19
N LEU A 133 -35.99 -1.23 0.95
CA LEU A 133 -34.68 -0.77 0.46
C LEU A 133 -33.52 -1.69 0.85
N PHE A 134 -33.79 -2.82 1.51
CA PHE A 134 -32.76 -3.63 2.11
C PHE A 134 -31.70 -4.14 1.12
N THR A 135 -32.15 -4.67 -0.02
CA THR A 135 -31.23 -5.17 -1.08
C THR A 135 -30.40 -4.06 -1.70
N LEU A 136 -31.01 -2.87 -1.91
CA LEU A 136 -30.28 -1.69 -2.38
C LEU A 136 -29.24 -1.23 -1.37
N GLN A 137 -29.58 -1.25 -0.06
CA GLN A 137 -28.64 -0.90 1.00
C GLN A 137 -27.45 -1.88 0.99
N VAL A 138 -27.69 -3.19 0.87
CA VAL A 138 -26.61 -4.21 0.79
C VAL A 138 -25.74 -3.97 -0.45
N ALA A 139 -26.33 -3.76 -1.62
CA ALA A 139 -25.60 -3.49 -2.86
C ALA A 139 -24.77 -2.20 -2.77
N THR A 140 -25.34 -1.12 -2.22
CA THR A 140 -24.65 0.15 -1.97
C THR A 140 -23.49 -0.06 -1.01
N PHE A 141 -23.67 -0.88 0.01
CA PHE A 141 -22.63 -1.18 0.99
C PHE A 141 -21.43 -1.88 0.37
N ILE A 142 -21.67 -2.89 -0.49
CA ILE A 142 -20.61 -3.60 -1.23
C ILE A 142 -19.84 -2.62 -2.13
N PHE A 143 -20.51 -1.67 -2.75
CA PHE A 143 -19.91 -0.64 -3.57
C PHE A 143 -18.86 0.19 -2.80
N PHE A 144 -19.09 0.48 -1.52
CA PHE A 144 -18.18 1.27 -0.70
C PHE A 144 -17.03 0.47 -0.07
N ILE A 145 -17.01 -0.87 -0.16
CA ILE A 145 -15.94 -1.69 0.44
C ILE A 145 -14.53 -1.26 0.01
N PRO A 146 -14.21 -0.96 -1.26
CA PRO A 146 -12.89 -0.48 -1.65
C PRO A 146 -12.46 0.79 -0.90
N GLY A 147 -13.39 1.72 -0.70
CA GLY A 147 -13.16 2.93 0.10
C GLY A 147 -12.93 2.63 1.57
N ILE A 148 -13.69 1.70 2.15
CA ILE A 148 -13.53 1.25 3.54
C ILE A 148 -12.17 0.59 3.75
N VAL A 149 -11.74 -0.28 2.82
CA VAL A 149 -10.40 -0.89 2.89
C VAL A 149 -9.30 0.17 2.75
N ALA A 150 -9.45 1.15 1.85
CA ALA A 150 -8.51 2.26 1.72
C ALA A 150 -8.40 3.10 3.02
N ALA A 151 -9.55 3.40 3.66
CA ALA A 151 -9.58 4.06 4.96
C ALA A 151 -8.88 3.22 6.05
N SER A 152 -9.15 1.91 6.08
CA SER A 152 -8.51 0.97 7.01
C SER A 152 -7.00 0.91 6.80
N VAL A 153 -6.52 0.86 5.57
CA VAL A 153 -5.08 0.93 5.23
C VAL A 153 -4.47 2.24 5.75
N THR A 154 -5.15 3.36 5.55
CA THR A 154 -4.67 4.66 6.02
C THR A 154 -4.57 4.68 7.54
N LEU A 155 -5.60 4.22 8.24
CA LEU A 155 -5.65 4.15 9.69
C LEU A 155 -4.55 3.24 10.27
N VAL A 156 -4.40 2.04 9.72
CA VAL A 156 -3.37 1.08 10.13
C VAL A 156 -1.96 1.60 9.84
N ASN A 157 -1.77 2.40 8.77
CA ASN A 157 -0.46 2.97 8.45
C ASN A 157 0.01 4.03 9.46
N ILE A 158 -0.89 4.74 10.14
CA ILE A 158 -0.53 5.83 11.06
C ILE A 158 0.54 5.41 12.09
N PRO A 159 0.36 4.36 12.92
CA PRO A 159 1.36 3.97 13.89
C PRO A 159 2.68 3.51 13.26
N PHE A 160 2.62 2.83 12.11
CA PHE A 160 3.82 2.42 11.38
C PHE A 160 4.61 3.61 10.84
N ASP A 161 3.93 4.62 10.31
CA ASP A 161 4.59 5.81 9.77
C ASP A 161 5.15 6.70 10.89
N VAL A 162 4.47 6.79 12.03
CA VAL A 162 5.01 7.45 13.23
C VAL A 162 6.29 6.74 13.69
N ARG A 163 6.27 5.40 13.77
CA ARG A 163 7.45 4.62 14.17
C ARG A 163 8.61 4.78 13.18
N LYS A 164 8.33 4.73 11.86
CA LYS A 164 9.36 5.00 10.82
C LYS A 164 9.99 6.37 10.99
N LYS A 165 9.18 7.41 11.17
CA LYS A 165 9.67 8.78 11.41
C LYS A 165 10.53 8.88 12.68
N GLN A 166 10.16 8.17 13.75
CA GLN A 166 10.95 8.11 14.98
C GLN A 166 12.33 7.45 14.74
N ILE A 167 12.37 6.30 14.05
CA ILE A 167 13.61 5.59 13.71
C ILE A 167 14.51 6.50 12.87
N VAL A 168 13.97 7.15 11.82
CA VAL A 168 14.73 8.09 10.98
C VAL A 168 15.29 9.25 11.79
N ARG A 169 14.48 9.85 12.68
CA ARG A 169 14.95 10.94 13.55
C ARG A 169 16.05 10.49 14.52
N GLN A 170 15.93 9.31 15.10
CA GLN A 170 16.95 8.74 16.00
C GLN A 170 18.26 8.50 15.24
N ALA A 171 18.20 7.88 14.05
CA ALA A 171 19.36 7.65 13.20
C ALA A 171 20.06 8.96 12.77
N THR A 172 19.26 9.95 12.35
CA THR A 172 19.79 11.26 11.97
C THR A 172 20.52 11.93 13.16
N ARG A 173 19.94 11.88 14.37
CA ARG A 173 20.58 12.41 15.58
C ARG A 173 21.87 11.64 15.92
N ALA A 174 21.84 10.30 15.90
CA ALA A 174 23.00 9.46 16.13
C ALA A 174 24.11 9.76 15.12
N ARG A 175 23.78 9.97 13.83
CA ARG A 175 24.75 10.38 12.82
C ARG A 175 25.29 11.79 13.08
N SER A 176 24.43 12.76 13.36
CA SER A 176 24.85 14.16 13.60
C SER A 176 25.79 14.32 14.81
N SER A 177 25.66 13.46 15.82
CA SER A 177 26.55 13.48 16.98
C SER A 177 27.98 12.95 16.70
N ARG A 178 28.19 12.36 15.51
CA ARG A 178 29.46 11.76 15.10
C ARG A 178 30.24 12.69 14.15
N THR A 179 30.79 13.76 14.65
CA THR A 179 31.50 14.77 13.86
C THR A 179 32.78 14.26 13.21
N GLN A 180 33.43 13.28 13.81
CA GLN A 180 34.68 12.68 13.31
C GLN A 180 34.46 11.56 12.29
N LEU A 181 33.20 11.09 12.12
CA LEU A 181 32.88 10.02 11.20
C LEU A 181 32.85 10.53 9.76
N THR A 182 33.68 9.95 8.90
CA THR A 182 33.60 10.19 7.45
C THR A 182 32.52 9.30 6.84
N VAL A 183 31.56 9.90 6.14
CA VAL A 183 30.50 9.17 5.46
C VAL A 183 30.63 9.31 3.95
N VAL A 184 30.64 8.15 3.27
CA VAL A 184 30.62 8.07 1.81
C VAL A 184 29.22 7.62 1.38
N GLY A 185 28.52 8.46 0.60
CA GLY A 185 27.22 8.13 0.00
C GLY A 185 27.41 7.65 -1.44
N ILE A 186 26.95 6.45 -1.75
CA ILE A 186 27.05 5.85 -3.08
C ILE A 186 25.66 5.72 -3.70
N THR A 187 25.45 6.35 -4.85
CA THR A 187 24.20 6.28 -5.61
C THR A 187 24.43 6.01 -7.09
N GLY A 188 23.36 5.76 -7.83
CA GLY A 188 23.38 5.51 -9.28
C GLY A 188 22.39 4.43 -9.70
N SER A 189 22.22 4.24 -10.99
CA SER A 189 21.31 3.21 -11.53
C SER A 189 21.90 1.80 -11.39
N TYR A 190 23.18 1.61 -11.67
CA TYR A 190 23.89 0.33 -11.60
C TYR A 190 25.22 0.47 -10.85
N GLY A 191 25.73 -0.66 -10.34
CA GLY A 191 27.05 -0.74 -9.73
C GLY A 191 27.18 -0.25 -8.29
N LYS A 192 26.13 0.29 -7.69
CA LYS A 192 26.14 0.79 -6.29
C LYS A 192 26.69 -0.23 -5.28
N THR A 193 26.10 -1.42 -5.27
CA THR A 193 26.44 -2.49 -4.34
C THR A 193 27.86 -2.98 -4.56
N SER A 194 28.28 -3.18 -5.81
CA SER A 194 29.66 -3.59 -6.14
C SER A 194 30.68 -2.54 -5.70
N THR A 195 30.43 -1.27 -6.02
CA THR A 195 31.29 -0.16 -5.60
C THR A 195 31.41 -0.06 -4.08
N LYS A 196 30.28 -0.22 -3.37
CA LYS A 196 30.23 -0.27 -1.91
C LYS A 196 31.13 -1.37 -1.35
N HIS A 197 30.99 -2.59 -1.87
CA HIS A 197 31.82 -3.71 -1.41
C HIS A 197 33.30 -3.55 -1.70
N PHE A 198 33.66 -3.10 -2.90
CA PHE A 198 35.07 -2.82 -3.23
C PHE A 198 35.65 -1.75 -2.33
N LEU A 199 34.94 -0.64 -2.15
CA LEU A 199 35.39 0.45 -1.28
C LEU A 199 35.56 -0.02 0.17
N GLU A 200 34.59 -0.80 0.67
CA GLU A 200 34.66 -1.38 2.03
C GLU A 200 35.92 -2.24 2.19
N GLN A 201 36.22 -3.13 1.23
CA GLN A 201 37.38 -3.99 1.27
C GLN A 201 38.70 -3.20 1.22
N ILE A 202 38.80 -2.19 0.35
CA ILE A 202 39.98 -1.33 0.23
C ILE A 202 40.23 -0.57 1.54
N VAL A 203 39.19 0.03 2.10
CA VAL A 203 39.31 0.80 3.35
C VAL A 203 39.65 -0.12 4.53
N ARG A 204 39.04 -1.30 4.60
CA ARG A 204 39.35 -2.30 5.64
C ARG A 204 40.79 -2.78 5.53
N GLY A 205 41.27 -2.99 4.30
CA GLY A 205 42.67 -3.35 4.02
C GLY A 205 43.70 -2.28 4.44
N SER A 206 43.29 -1.01 4.53
CA SER A 206 44.13 0.07 5.06
C SER A 206 44.21 0.15 6.60
N GLY A 207 43.56 -0.78 7.30
CA GLY A 207 43.53 -0.85 8.76
C GLY A 207 42.52 0.07 9.43
N ARG A 208 41.70 0.81 8.66
CA ARG A 208 40.66 1.68 9.19
C ARG A 208 39.38 0.91 9.58
N ARG A 209 38.72 1.41 10.62
CA ARG A 209 37.43 0.85 11.06
C ARG A 209 36.30 1.38 10.18
N VAL A 210 35.77 0.48 9.35
CA VAL A 210 34.77 0.76 8.35
C VAL A 210 33.52 -0.12 8.54
N ALA A 211 32.35 0.48 8.36
CA ALA A 211 31.08 -0.22 8.20
C ALA A 211 30.39 0.25 6.92
N ALA A 212 29.56 -0.62 6.35
CA ALA A 212 28.77 -0.33 5.17
C ALA A 212 27.32 -0.78 5.34
N THR A 213 26.39 -0.10 4.66
CA THR A 213 24.98 -0.53 4.65
C THR A 213 24.84 -1.98 4.23
N GLN A 214 23.99 -2.75 4.94
CA GLN A 214 23.70 -4.14 4.61
C GLN A 214 23.02 -4.24 3.24
N ALA A 215 23.00 -5.47 2.70
CA ALA A 215 22.32 -5.73 1.43
C ALA A 215 20.85 -5.29 1.48
N HIS A 216 20.40 -4.61 0.42
CA HIS A 216 19.04 -4.07 0.28
C HIS A 216 18.64 -2.95 1.26
N HIS A 217 19.51 -2.52 2.18
CA HIS A 217 19.25 -1.40 3.09
C HIS A 217 19.65 -0.06 2.45
N ASN A 218 19.02 0.28 1.33
CA ASN A 218 19.28 1.51 0.57
C ASN A 218 18.11 2.50 0.58
N THR A 219 17.10 2.24 1.43
CA THR A 219 15.93 3.11 1.67
C THR A 219 16.10 3.93 2.94
N PRO A 220 15.33 5.03 3.15
CA PRO A 220 15.42 5.83 4.38
C PRO A 220 15.32 5.03 5.67
N ILE A 221 14.43 4.05 5.74
CA ILE A 221 14.29 3.21 6.93
C ILE A 221 15.42 2.18 7.04
N GLY A 222 15.82 1.52 5.94
CA GLY A 222 16.92 0.55 5.93
C GLY A 222 18.22 1.18 6.36
N VAL A 223 18.60 2.30 5.75
CA VAL A 223 19.81 3.05 6.13
C VAL A 223 19.74 3.54 7.58
N SER A 224 18.56 3.96 8.06
CA SER A 224 18.40 4.40 9.45
C SER A 224 18.60 3.26 10.45
N LEU A 225 18.09 2.07 10.15
CA LEU A 225 18.32 0.88 10.99
C LEU A 225 19.80 0.49 11.02
N ASP A 226 20.49 0.55 9.88
CA ASP A 226 21.92 0.28 9.81
C ASP A 226 22.74 1.29 10.61
N ILE A 227 22.43 2.57 10.51
CA ILE A 227 23.05 3.61 11.32
C ILE A 227 22.92 3.28 12.81
N LEU A 228 21.72 2.96 13.27
CA LEU A 228 21.47 2.65 14.67
C LEU A 228 22.16 1.36 15.14
N ALA A 229 22.38 0.40 14.24
CA ALA A 229 23.02 -0.88 14.56
C ALA A 229 24.55 -0.82 14.49
N GLN A 230 25.11 -0.04 13.55
CA GLN A 230 26.54 -0.14 13.20
C GLN A 230 27.39 1.07 13.62
N LEU A 231 26.80 2.21 13.98
CA LEU A 231 27.56 3.39 14.42
C LEU A 231 28.15 3.20 15.82
N THR A 232 29.26 2.44 15.92
CA THR A 232 30.03 2.29 17.15
C THR A 232 30.91 3.53 17.40
N PRO A 233 31.32 3.80 18.66
CA PRO A 233 32.16 4.97 19.01
C PRO A 233 33.47 5.07 18.24
N ASP A 234 34.01 3.94 17.89
CA ASP A 234 35.31 3.78 17.27
C ASP A 234 35.26 3.75 15.72
N LEU A 235 34.06 3.75 15.12
CA LEU A 235 33.91 3.75 13.67
C LEU A 235 34.45 5.03 13.05
N GLU A 236 35.32 4.90 12.04
CA GLU A 236 35.95 6.01 11.33
C GLU A 236 35.29 6.34 10.00
N ILE A 237 34.82 5.30 9.29
CA ILE A 237 34.24 5.45 7.96
C ILE A 237 32.93 4.67 7.89
N TYR A 238 31.89 5.31 7.38
CA TYR A 238 30.60 4.66 7.08
C TYR A 238 30.27 4.81 5.60
N ILE A 239 30.01 3.70 4.90
CA ILE A 239 29.71 3.66 3.47
C ILE A 239 28.22 3.37 3.30
N ALA A 240 27.46 4.36 2.84
CA ALA A 240 26.02 4.26 2.67
C ALA A 240 25.63 4.08 1.21
N GLU A 241 24.93 2.97 0.89
CA GLU A 241 24.27 2.81 -0.39
C GLU A 241 22.93 3.54 -0.38
N LEU A 242 22.74 4.47 -1.33
CA LEU A 242 21.57 5.34 -1.42
C LEU A 242 20.77 4.96 -2.66
N GLY A 243 19.58 4.36 -2.46
CA GLY A 243 18.65 4.01 -3.51
C GLY A 243 17.57 5.06 -3.71
N ALA A 244 17.13 5.26 -4.94
CA ALA A 244 15.97 6.12 -5.25
C ALA A 244 15.08 5.48 -6.30
N TYR A 245 13.78 5.62 -6.09
CA TYR A 245 12.72 5.25 -7.02
C TYR A 245 11.95 6.47 -7.52
N ARG A 246 12.13 7.64 -6.89
CA ARG A 246 11.47 8.90 -7.25
C ARG A 246 12.33 10.12 -6.91
N ARG A 247 11.97 11.24 -7.51
CA ARG A 247 12.65 12.53 -7.27
C ARG A 247 12.64 12.90 -5.78
N GLY A 248 13.77 13.34 -5.26
CA GLY A 248 13.93 13.81 -3.89
C GLY A 248 14.41 12.76 -2.89
N GLU A 249 14.31 11.45 -3.17
CA GLU A 249 14.70 10.40 -2.21
C GLU A 249 16.19 10.41 -1.88
N ILE A 250 17.07 10.68 -2.85
CA ILE A 250 18.52 10.85 -2.56
C ILE A 250 18.76 12.03 -1.62
N ARG A 251 18.07 13.15 -1.83
CA ARG A 251 18.17 14.30 -0.92
C ARG A 251 17.73 13.95 0.50
N ASP A 252 16.63 13.18 0.64
CA ASP A 252 16.14 12.78 1.95
C ASP A 252 17.10 11.78 2.62
N LEU A 253 17.68 10.85 1.88
CA LEU A 253 18.75 9.98 2.35
C LEU A 253 20.01 10.76 2.76
N CYS A 254 20.43 11.74 1.97
CA CYS A 254 21.55 12.60 2.32
C CYS A 254 21.32 13.41 3.60
N ARG A 255 20.08 13.80 3.91
CA ARG A 255 19.74 14.44 5.18
C ARG A 255 19.92 13.50 6.38
N ILE A 256 19.72 12.19 6.18
CA ILE A 256 19.88 11.17 7.22
C ILE A 256 21.38 10.86 7.43
N VAL A 257 22.07 10.50 6.34
CA VAL A 257 23.46 10.00 6.42
C VAL A 257 24.50 11.11 6.46
N GLN A 258 24.18 12.33 6.00
CA GLN A 258 25.06 13.50 5.95
C GLN A 258 26.44 13.16 5.36
N PRO A 259 26.52 12.73 4.08
CA PRO A 259 27.75 12.30 3.47
C PRO A 259 28.67 13.50 3.21
N GLN A 260 29.97 13.31 3.46
CA GLN A 260 31.03 14.28 3.06
C GLN A 260 31.53 13.95 1.65
N ILE A 261 31.43 12.69 1.23
CA ILE A 261 31.89 12.23 -0.09
C ILE A 261 30.67 11.60 -0.79
N GLY A 262 30.39 12.05 -2.01
CA GLY A 262 29.36 11.48 -2.87
C GLY A 262 29.97 10.73 -4.04
N VAL A 263 29.52 9.50 -4.30
CA VAL A 263 29.91 8.70 -5.45
C VAL A 263 28.67 8.44 -6.31
N LEU A 264 28.71 8.86 -7.56
CA LEU A 264 27.71 8.55 -8.57
C LEU A 264 28.29 7.50 -9.53
N THR A 265 27.73 6.29 -9.50
CA THR A 265 28.27 5.15 -10.29
C THR A 265 27.85 5.20 -11.75
N ALA A 266 26.56 5.32 -12.02
CA ALA A 266 26.01 5.40 -13.37
C ALA A 266 24.61 6.03 -13.35
N VAL A 267 24.21 6.64 -14.46
CA VAL A 267 22.85 7.14 -14.69
C VAL A 267 22.28 6.45 -15.93
N SER A 268 21.08 5.87 -15.80
CA SER A 268 20.38 5.24 -16.94
C SER A 268 18.86 5.45 -16.79
N ASN A 269 18.13 5.01 -17.78
CA ASN A 269 16.67 5.12 -17.85
C ASN A 269 15.90 4.23 -16.84
N GLN A 270 16.56 3.73 -15.81
CA GLN A 270 15.91 2.94 -14.76
C GLN A 270 14.88 3.80 -14.01
N HIS A 271 13.68 3.25 -13.83
CA HIS A 271 12.57 3.92 -13.14
C HIS A 271 12.08 5.22 -13.78
N LEU A 272 12.24 5.37 -15.11
CA LEU A 272 11.84 6.59 -15.83
C LEU A 272 10.37 6.96 -15.56
N ASP A 273 9.48 5.97 -15.49
CA ASP A 273 8.05 6.13 -15.23
C ASP A 273 7.76 6.77 -13.86
N LEU A 274 8.64 6.56 -12.87
CA LEU A 274 8.52 7.11 -11.52
C LEU A 274 9.24 8.44 -11.35
N PHE A 275 10.25 8.71 -12.18
CA PHE A 275 10.98 9.98 -12.20
C PHE A 275 10.33 11.04 -13.09
N GLY A 276 9.48 10.63 -14.04
CA GLY A 276 8.64 11.52 -14.84
C GLY A 276 9.35 12.24 -16.00
N SER A 277 10.54 11.85 -16.38
CA SER A 277 11.27 12.21 -17.62
C SER A 277 12.73 11.83 -17.46
#